data_7aab75201f10cf98f923a4b2b622ce11
#
_entry.id   7aab75201f10cf98f923a4b2b622ce11
#
_cell.length_a   1.000
_cell.length_b   1.000
_cell.length_c   1.000
_cell.angle_alpha   90.00
_cell.angle_beta   90.00
_cell.angle_gamma   90.00
#
_symmetry.space_group_name_H-M   'P 1'
#
loop_
_entity.id
_entity.type
_entity.pdbx_description
1 polymer ?
#
loop_
_entity_poly.entity_id
_entity_poly.type
_entity_poly.pdbx_seq_one_letter_code
_entity_poly.pdbx_strand_id
1 'polypeptide(L)'
;MRHTLFTFLAWTALLPAADPKELAVPPEKAAEAKDLIRKLDDDDVDVRDRASAGLGALGRFAFPAMVEALKGKPSNEVRNRLEKLLPAARKADFDARYPLFLADKEGKQEHRLLGWDTLGEGAGDTKESRRLFHDLLADDALRADLLLSQATTKDDLTTFDHRWERKWKEWGNSGRGYRPKASEPFTFVAACWLADLISAHERDENGGSRNAVVTMALQHSDEGKLAAQGKGAYGDVPLKLAKKWIDTRRGYWELHGASSLGRLLKLGEDEEVRILERRIDRALEGGEGHATEAAQLAMLGNPKHIPLIKRFFDSQVVAHPEVGDRMEIQWRDAALAMCVVLTDQDPAEYGFDMQYRPKADLFSRADSSNYFFKGDGKQTADEKRTAAFEKWAGWEKANAGKLKAKPPEKK
;
A
#
# COMPACT_ATOMS: atom_id res chain seq x y z
N MET A 1 69.18 9.06 10.62
CA MET A 1 67.86 9.57 10.23
C MET A 1 66.81 8.95 11.14
N ARG A 2 66.31 9.72 12.09
CA ARG A 2 65.28 9.25 13.05
C ARG A 2 63.92 9.73 12.52
N HIS A 3 63.05 8.76 12.16
CA HIS A 3 61.65 9.05 11.79
C HIS A 3 60.82 9.08 13.07
N THR A 4 60.33 10.26 13.38
CA THR A 4 59.38 10.50 14.48
C THR A 4 57.97 10.28 13.90
N LEU A 5 57.32 9.17 14.28
CA LEU A 5 55.91 8.91 13.99
C LEU A 5 55.05 9.81 14.91
N PHE A 6 54.38 10.77 14.35
CA PHE A 6 53.30 11.52 15.04
C PHE A 6 52.02 10.70 14.99
N THR A 7 51.66 10.07 16.10
CA THR A 7 50.36 9.43 16.28
C THR A 7 49.34 10.50 16.62
N PHE A 8 48.50 10.89 15.63
CA PHE A 8 47.31 11.71 15.88
C PHE A 8 46.29 10.81 16.60
N LEU A 9 46.18 10.93 17.91
CA LEU A 9 45.01 10.47 18.67
C LEU A 9 43.86 11.43 18.36
N ALA A 10 42.97 11.03 17.45
CA ALA A 10 41.67 11.68 17.27
C ALA A 10 40.83 11.40 18.53
N TRP A 11 40.81 12.34 19.44
CA TRP A 11 39.86 12.39 20.55
C TRP A 11 38.49 12.69 19.91
N THR A 12 37.74 11.65 19.52
CA THR A 12 36.32 11.75 19.33
C THR A 12 35.70 12.03 20.70
N ALA A 13 35.51 13.29 21.02
CA ALA A 13 34.68 13.69 22.15
C ALA A 13 33.31 13.05 21.90
N LEU A 14 32.97 12.01 22.65
CA LEU A 14 31.61 11.55 22.84
C LEU A 14 30.85 12.70 23.50
N LEU A 15 30.31 13.59 22.68
CA LEU A 15 29.30 14.54 23.16
C LEU A 15 28.16 13.65 23.72
N PRO A 16 27.72 13.88 24.96
CA PRO A 16 26.56 13.19 25.48
C PRO A 16 25.42 13.44 24.49
N ALA A 17 24.74 12.35 24.07
CA ALA A 17 23.58 12.46 23.22
C ALA A 17 22.59 13.41 23.91
N ALA A 18 22.29 14.56 23.25
CA ALA A 18 21.33 15.51 23.79
C ALA A 18 19.98 14.79 23.98
N ASP A 19 19.34 14.98 25.13
CA ASP A 19 18.02 14.39 25.40
C ASP A 19 17.02 14.94 24.36
N PRO A 20 16.20 14.12 23.68
CA PRO A 20 15.14 14.61 22.80
C PRO A 20 14.21 15.65 23.42
N LYS A 21 14.12 15.69 24.75
CA LYS A 21 13.44 16.76 25.49
C LYS A 21 14.08 18.14 25.29
N GLU A 22 15.38 18.19 25.04
CA GLU A 22 16.09 19.44 24.71
C GLU A 22 15.66 20.00 23.34
N LEU A 23 15.05 19.18 22.50
CA LEU A 23 14.43 19.61 21.24
C LEU A 23 13.00 20.09 21.39
N ALA A 24 12.43 20.08 22.58
CA ALA A 24 11.13 20.69 22.83
C ALA A 24 11.14 22.16 22.40
N VAL A 25 10.03 22.60 21.82
CA VAL A 25 9.88 24.01 21.44
C VAL A 25 9.76 24.84 22.73
N PRO A 26 10.65 25.82 22.97
CA PRO A 26 10.53 26.71 24.12
C PRO A 26 9.17 27.42 24.12
N PRO A 27 8.52 27.60 25.27
CA PRO A 27 7.19 28.22 25.36
C PRO A 27 7.09 29.58 24.69
N GLU A 28 8.15 30.41 24.80
CA GLU A 28 8.25 31.73 24.17
C GLU A 28 8.28 31.61 22.63
N LYS A 29 8.98 30.62 22.08
CA LYS A 29 9.01 30.38 20.62
C LYS A 29 7.69 29.81 20.11
N ALA A 30 7.02 28.99 20.89
CA ALA A 30 5.69 28.51 20.56
C ALA A 30 4.65 29.65 20.55
N ALA A 31 4.74 30.59 21.52
CA ALA A 31 3.88 31.75 21.57
C ALA A 31 4.15 32.71 20.40
N GLU A 32 5.43 32.98 20.08
CA GLU A 32 5.85 33.79 18.95
C GLU A 32 5.32 33.21 17.63
N ALA A 33 5.44 31.90 17.41
CA ALA A 33 4.93 31.23 16.21
C ALA A 33 3.42 31.38 16.07
N LYS A 34 2.65 31.20 17.15
CA LYS A 34 1.19 31.38 17.15
C LYS A 34 0.78 32.82 16.84
N ASP A 35 1.51 33.82 17.37
CA ASP A 35 1.25 35.22 17.08
C ASP A 35 1.53 35.57 15.60
N LEU A 36 2.64 35.09 15.06
CA LEU A 36 2.96 35.25 13.63
C LEU A 36 1.92 34.56 12.73
N ILE A 37 1.43 33.37 13.09
CA ILE A 37 0.36 32.70 12.33
C ILE A 37 -0.92 33.54 12.31
N ARG A 38 -1.32 34.17 13.41
CA ARG A 38 -2.47 35.09 13.41
C ARG A 38 -2.26 36.29 12.49
N LYS A 39 -1.04 36.81 12.42
CA LYS A 39 -0.68 37.95 11.55
C LYS A 39 -0.64 37.55 10.05
N LEU A 40 -0.67 36.27 9.68
CA LEU A 40 -0.80 35.87 8.27
C LEU A 40 -2.18 36.21 7.68
N ASP A 41 -3.18 36.49 8.50
CA ASP A 41 -4.54 36.86 8.10
C ASP A 41 -4.82 38.36 8.24
N ASP A 42 -3.78 39.17 8.44
CA ASP A 42 -3.89 40.63 8.56
C ASP A 42 -4.29 41.25 7.20
N ASP A 43 -5.06 42.35 7.23
CA ASP A 43 -5.47 43.07 6.02
C ASP A 43 -4.27 43.69 5.28
N ASP A 44 -3.23 44.11 6.02
CA ASP A 44 -2.00 44.66 5.49
C ASP A 44 -1.05 43.56 4.95
N VAL A 45 -0.71 43.64 3.66
CA VAL A 45 0.18 42.70 3.00
C VAL A 45 1.60 42.72 3.61
N ASP A 46 2.10 43.90 4.02
CA ASP A 46 3.43 44.01 4.62
C ASP A 46 3.49 43.35 6.00
N VAL A 47 2.37 43.34 6.74
CA VAL A 47 2.27 42.60 8.00
C VAL A 47 2.30 41.08 7.72
N ARG A 48 1.55 40.60 6.72
CA ARG A 48 1.57 39.20 6.34
C ARG A 48 2.95 38.73 5.87
N ASP A 49 3.65 39.56 5.09
CA ASP A 49 4.97 39.19 4.57
C ASP A 49 6.02 39.16 5.68
N ARG A 50 6.00 40.12 6.62
CA ARG A 50 6.84 40.06 7.81
C ARG A 50 6.55 38.86 8.69
N ALA A 51 5.28 38.50 8.86
CA ALA A 51 4.88 37.34 9.59
C ALA A 51 5.39 36.03 8.94
N SER A 52 5.31 35.94 7.61
CA SER A 52 5.87 34.81 6.85
C SER A 52 7.38 34.68 7.03
N ALA A 53 8.10 35.81 6.91
CA ALA A 53 9.55 35.87 7.13
C ALA A 53 9.92 35.46 8.57
N GLY A 54 9.16 35.93 9.56
CA GLY A 54 9.35 35.57 10.97
C GLY A 54 9.18 34.08 11.23
N LEU A 55 8.12 33.45 10.66
CA LEU A 55 7.90 32.00 10.74
C LEU A 55 9.03 31.23 10.08
N GLY A 56 9.52 31.69 8.92
CA GLY A 56 10.68 31.09 8.26
C GLY A 56 11.95 31.18 9.13
N ALA A 57 12.20 32.31 9.80
CA ALA A 57 13.32 32.50 10.71
C ALA A 57 13.23 31.62 11.98
N LEU A 58 12.03 31.36 12.49
CA LEU A 58 11.81 30.41 13.59
C LEU A 58 12.14 28.94 13.20
N GLY A 59 12.04 28.61 11.91
CA GLY A 59 12.39 27.30 11.38
C GLY A 59 11.67 26.16 12.12
N ARG A 60 12.43 25.21 12.69
CA ARG A 60 11.87 24.05 13.41
C ARG A 60 10.94 24.40 14.58
N PHE A 61 11.15 25.56 15.21
CA PHE A 61 10.33 25.97 16.34
C PHE A 61 8.90 26.37 15.95
N ALA A 62 8.71 26.82 14.70
CA ALA A 62 7.39 27.12 14.17
C ALA A 62 6.64 25.87 13.67
N PHE A 63 7.34 24.77 13.37
CA PHE A 63 6.77 23.58 12.74
C PHE A 63 5.52 23.02 13.45
N PRO A 64 5.50 22.76 14.78
CA PRO A 64 4.31 22.23 15.45
C PRO A 64 3.10 23.19 15.38
N ALA A 65 3.33 24.49 15.51
CA ALA A 65 2.27 25.48 15.44
C ALA A 65 1.68 25.61 14.04
N MET A 66 2.51 25.52 12.98
CA MET A 66 2.05 25.49 11.58
C MET A 66 1.17 24.27 11.30
N VAL A 67 1.59 23.07 11.75
CA VAL A 67 0.82 21.83 11.58
C VAL A 67 -0.55 21.95 12.27
N GLU A 68 -0.59 22.47 13.49
CA GLU A 68 -1.83 22.66 14.22
C GLU A 68 -2.78 23.67 13.57
N ALA A 69 -2.22 24.78 13.07
CA ALA A 69 -3.01 25.78 12.37
C ALA A 69 -3.65 25.23 11.07
N LEU A 70 -2.94 24.39 10.34
CA LEU A 70 -3.48 23.74 9.11
C LEU A 70 -4.63 22.79 9.41
N LYS A 71 -4.64 22.10 10.56
CA LYS A 71 -5.77 21.26 11.01
C LYS A 71 -7.02 22.08 11.30
N GLY A 72 -6.87 23.31 11.77
CA GLY A 72 -7.93 24.23 12.14
C GLY A 72 -8.73 24.85 10.98
N LYS A 73 -8.48 24.43 9.72
CA LYS A 73 -9.12 25.00 8.50
C LYS A 73 -8.95 26.51 8.39
N PRO A 74 -7.72 27.03 8.30
CA PRO A 74 -7.44 28.44 8.17
C PRO A 74 -7.98 29.04 6.86
N SER A 75 -7.96 30.38 6.71
CA SER A 75 -8.25 31.05 5.45
C SER A 75 -7.31 30.55 4.33
N ASN A 76 -7.71 30.74 3.07
CA ASN A 76 -6.90 30.32 1.93
C ASN A 76 -5.52 31.00 1.90
N GLU A 77 -5.45 32.28 2.28
CA GLU A 77 -4.19 33.02 2.33
C GLU A 77 -3.25 32.45 3.40
N VAL A 78 -3.74 32.24 4.60
CA VAL A 78 -2.97 31.60 5.68
C VAL A 78 -2.52 30.20 5.29
N ARG A 79 -3.41 29.41 4.71
CA ARG A 79 -3.10 28.06 4.21
C ARG A 79 -1.95 28.09 3.22
N ASN A 80 -2.08 28.90 2.15
CA ASN A 80 -1.07 28.96 1.09
C ASN A 80 0.31 29.39 1.61
N ARG A 81 0.36 30.32 2.56
CA ARG A 81 1.62 30.77 3.17
C ARG A 81 2.24 29.71 4.06
N LEU A 82 1.43 29.04 4.89
CA LEU A 82 1.90 27.95 5.75
C LEU A 82 2.41 26.76 4.93
N GLU A 83 1.70 26.39 3.88
CA GLU A 83 2.09 25.30 2.99
C GLU A 83 3.45 25.53 2.30
N LYS A 84 3.74 26.79 1.93
CA LYS A 84 5.06 27.19 1.39
C LYS A 84 6.19 27.08 2.41
N LEU A 85 5.92 27.39 3.69
CA LEU A 85 6.94 27.42 4.75
C LEU A 85 7.17 26.05 5.40
N LEU A 86 6.13 25.22 5.42
CA LEU A 86 6.11 23.94 6.14
C LEU A 86 7.22 22.96 5.74
N PRO A 87 7.58 22.78 4.45
CA PRO A 87 8.63 21.83 4.07
C PRO A 87 9.99 22.17 4.68
N ALA A 88 10.38 23.45 4.69
CA ALA A 88 11.64 23.89 5.28
C ALA A 88 11.67 23.71 6.80
N ALA A 89 10.59 24.07 7.48
CA ALA A 89 10.45 23.92 8.93
C ALA A 89 10.46 22.45 9.36
N ARG A 90 9.79 21.58 8.60
CA ARG A 90 9.79 20.12 8.80
C ARG A 90 11.17 19.54 8.62
N LYS A 91 11.86 19.91 7.53
CA LYS A 91 13.24 19.45 7.29
C LYS A 91 14.16 19.85 8.44
N ALA A 92 14.07 21.09 8.91
CA ALA A 92 14.89 21.57 10.04
C ALA A 92 14.60 20.82 11.35
N ASP A 93 13.35 20.45 11.62
CA ASP A 93 12.99 19.62 12.78
C ASP A 93 13.51 18.19 12.64
N PHE A 94 13.38 17.61 11.44
CA PHE A 94 13.93 16.29 11.15
C PHE A 94 15.44 16.23 11.31
N ASP A 95 16.17 17.19 10.72
CA ASP A 95 17.63 17.26 10.77
C ASP A 95 18.15 17.44 12.20
N ALA A 96 17.39 18.10 13.08
CA ALA A 96 17.72 18.23 14.49
C ALA A 96 17.50 16.93 15.29
N ARG A 97 16.48 16.15 14.96
CA ARG A 97 16.12 14.88 15.68
C ARG A 97 16.94 13.69 15.23
N TYR A 98 17.30 13.63 13.96
CA TYR A 98 17.96 12.47 13.37
C TYR A 98 19.28 12.10 14.06
N PRO A 99 20.21 13.02 14.38
CA PRO A 99 21.43 12.69 15.14
C PRO A 99 21.16 12.08 16.51
N LEU A 100 20.09 12.51 17.20
CA LEU A 100 19.71 11.96 18.49
C LEU A 100 19.19 10.54 18.39
N PHE A 101 18.40 10.26 17.33
CA PHE A 101 17.97 8.90 17.02
C PHE A 101 19.15 7.98 16.78
N LEU A 102 20.17 8.42 16.02
CA LEU A 102 21.38 7.64 15.78
C LEU A 102 22.20 7.39 17.04
N ALA A 103 22.20 8.32 17.98
CA ALA A 103 22.93 8.21 19.23
C ALA A 103 22.23 7.29 20.24
N ASP A 104 20.91 7.14 20.18
CA ASP A 104 20.10 6.29 21.07
C ASP A 104 20.11 4.81 20.61
N LYS A 105 21.27 4.15 20.80
CA LYS A 105 21.46 2.75 20.40
C LYS A 105 20.59 1.76 21.18
N GLU A 106 20.14 2.14 22.36
CA GLU A 106 19.38 1.26 23.26
C GLU A 106 17.87 1.42 23.15
N GLY A 107 17.39 2.41 22.36
CA GLY A 107 15.97 2.63 22.14
C GLY A 107 15.22 3.14 23.37
N LYS A 108 15.89 3.93 24.22
CA LYS A 108 15.32 4.39 25.48
C LYS A 108 14.54 5.70 25.37
N GLN A 109 14.64 6.38 24.23
CA GLN A 109 14.12 7.73 24.06
C GLN A 109 13.04 7.78 22.97
N GLU A 110 12.03 8.61 23.20
CA GLU A 110 10.98 8.91 22.21
C GLU A 110 11.48 10.02 21.27
N HIS A 111 11.79 9.68 20.03
CA HIS A 111 12.41 10.63 19.09
C HIS A 111 11.43 11.48 18.30
N ARG A 112 10.16 11.09 18.16
CA ARG A 112 9.15 11.75 17.33
C ARG A 112 9.68 12.08 15.93
N LEU A 113 10.41 11.13 15.36
CA LEU A 113 11.04 11.28 14.06
C LEU A 113 10.08 10.81 12.97
N LEU A 114 9.94 11.61 11.90
CA LEU A 114 9.02 11.30 10.81
C LEU A 114 9.26 9.89 10.25
N GLY A 115 8.22 9.09 10.25
CA GLY A 115 8.24 7.69 9.80
C GLY A 115 8.68 6.69 10.86
N TRP A 116 9.45 7.10 11.88
CA TRP A 116 9.88 6.19 12.94
C TRP A 116 8.71 5.69 13.79
N ASP A 117 7.85 6.60 14.25
CA ASP A 117 6.70 6.23 15.07
C ASP A 117 5.79 5.24 14.30
N THR A 118 5.56 5.50 13.01
CA THR A 118 4.79 4.62 12.12
C THR A 118 5.44 3.23 11.94
N LEU A 119 6.77 3.19 11.77
CA LEU A 119 7.50 1.93 11.68
C LEU A 119 7.45 1.18 13.01
N GLY A 120 7.68 1.86 14.13
CA GLY A 120 7.65 1.29 15.47
C GLY A 120 6.28 0.73 15.84
N GLU A 121 5.19 1.44 15.52
CA GLU A 121 3.83 0.93 15.70
C GLU A 121 3.54 -0.32 14.85
N GLY A 122 4.08 -0.40 13.64
CA GLY A 122 3.87 -1.54 12.73
C GLY A 122 4.76 -2.74 13.05
N ALA A 123 6.06 -2.50 13.26
CA ALA A 123 7.07 -3.55 13.35
C ALA A 123 7.65 -3.74 14.76
N GLY A 124 7.36 -2.82 15.69
CA GLY A 124 7.98 -2.75 17.02
C GLY A 124 9.30 -1.97 17.00
N ASP A 125 9.68 -1.44 18.17
CA ASP A 125 11.02 -0.85 18.37
C ASP A 125 12.02 -1.96 18.66
N THR A 126 12.60 -2.51 17.61
CA THR A 126 13.58 -3.59 17.64
C THR A 126 14.90 -3.13 17.03
N LYS A 127 15.98 -3.88 17.27
CA LYS A 127 17.27 -3.63 16.64
C LYS A 127 17.17 -3.66 15.11
N GLU A 128 16.36 -4.57 14.57
CA GLU A 128 16.14 -4.75 13.15
C GLU A 128 15.35 -3.58 12.54
N SER A 129 14.29 -3.10 13.23
CA SER A 129 13.54 -1.93 12.78
C SER A 129 14.37 -0.65 12.83
N ARG A 130 15.19 -0.45 13.87
CA ARG A 130 16.15 0.66 13.96
C ARG A 130 17.17 0.62 12.84
N ARG A 131 17.72 -0.57 12.56
CA ARG A 131 18.65 -0.78 11.46
C ARG A 131 18.00 -0.44 10.11
N LEU A 132 16.79 -0.95 9.83
CA LEU A 132 16.07 -0.66 8.59
C LEU A 132 15.87 0.84 8.42
N PHE A 133 15.42 1.53 9.48
CA PHE A 133 15.16 2.96 9.43
C PHE A 133 16.45 3.77 9.24
N HIS A 134 17.53 3.38 9.90
CA HIS A 134 18.85 3.98 9.69
C HIS A 134 19.33 3.84 8.25
N ASP A 135 19.28 2.63 7.70
CA ASP A 135 19.75 2.34 6.34
C ASP A 135 18.89 3.06 5.29
N LEU A 136 17.57 3.20 5.54
CA LEU A 136 16.68 4.01 4.72
C LEU A 136 17.08 5.49 4.73
N LEU A 137 17.35 6.05 5.89
CA LEU A 137 17.69 7.47 6.06
C LEU A 137 19.12 7.80 5.61
N ALA A 138 20.00 6.82 5.51
CA ALA A 138 21.34 6.98 4.96
C ALA A 138 21.32 7.26 3.44
N ASP A 139 20.24 6.88 2.75
CA ASP A 139 20.01 7.23 1.35
C ASP A 139 19.31 8.60 1.26
N ASP A 140 20.02 9.60 0.71
CA ASP A 140 19.50 10.96 0.59
C ASP A 140 18.22 11.07 -0.25
N ALA A 141 18.09 10.24 -1.28
CA ALA A 141 16.90 10.23 -2.13
C ALA A 141 15.69 9.65 -1.39
N LEU A 142 15.85 8.52 -0.69
CA LEU A 142 14.79 7.90 0.10
C LEU A 142 14.37 8.81 1.27
N ARG A 143 15.33 9.45 1.92
CA ARG A 143 15.06 10.43 2.98
C ARG A 143 14.27 11.63 2.44
N ALA A 144 14.62 12.13 1.26
CA ALA A 144 13.89 13.20 0.60
C ALA A 144 12.46 12.78 0.23
N ASP A 145 12.26 11.55 -0.25
CA ASP A 145 10.94 11.00 -0.57
C ASP A 145 10.06 10.85 0.67
N LEU A 146 10.65 10.41 1.80
CA LEU A 146 9.93 10.34 3.07
C LEU A 146 9.47 11.73 3.54
N LEU A 147 10.31 12.75 3.41
CA LEU A 147 9.95 14.13 3.74
C LEU A 147 8.86 14.68 2.80
N LEU A 148 8.93 14.36 1.50
CA LEU A 148 7.94 14.78 0.50
C LEU A 148 6.58 14.09 0.69
N SER A 149 6.53 12.87 1.24
CA SER A 149 5.26 12.15 1.48
C SER A 149 4.30 12.91 2.40
N GLN A 150 4.83 13.85 3.18
CA GLN A 150 4.07 14.76 4.04
C GLN A 150 3.77 16.11 3.37
N ALA A 151 4.07 16.24 2.08
CA ALA A 151 3.78 17.47 1.35
C ALA A 151 2.28 17.76 1.38
N THR A 152 1.94 19.03 1.48
CA THR A 152 0.58 19.54 1.51
C THR A 152 0.19 20.23 0.22
N THR A 153 1.19 20.53 -0.62
CA THR A 153 0.96 21.18 -1.91
C THR A 153 0.77 20.15 -3.03
N LYS A 154 -0.09 20.47 -3.99
CA LYS A 154 -0.32 19.61 -5.16
C LYS A 154 0.95 19.40 -5.98
N ASP A 155 1.80 20.41 -6.08
CA ASP A 155 3.04 20.36 -6.85
C ASP A 155 4.07 19.41 -6.24
N ASP A 156 4.20 19.40 -4.89
CA ASP A 156 5.10 18.50 -4.19
C ASP A 156 4.61 17.04 -4.28
N LEU A 157 3.29 16.82 -4.17
CA LEU A 157 2.69 15.49 -4.36
C LEU A 157 2.89 14.99 -5.80
N THR A 158 2.69 15.86 -6.79
CA THR A 158 2.96 15.56 -8.19
C THR A 158 4.44 15.20 -8.39
N THR A 159 5.35 15.92 -7.73
CA THR A 159 6.80 15.61 -7.78
C THR A 159 7.10 14.24 -7.17
N PHE A 160 6.48 13.90 -6.05
CA PHE A 160 6.59 12.59 -5.41
C PHE A 160 6.07 11.48 -6.33
N ASP A 161 4.89 11.65 -6.91
CA ASP A 161 4.29 10.67 -7.82
C ASP A 161 5.11 10.50 -9.11
N HIS A 162 5.63 11.57 -9.69
CA HIS A 162 6.49 11.51 -10.87
C HIS A 162 7.82 10.76 -10.64
N ARG A 163 8.35 10.74 -9.41
CA ARG A 163 9.53 9.91 -9.08
C ARG A 163 9.22 8.42 -9.21
N TRP A 164 8.03 8.00 -8.77
CA TRP A 164 7.57 6.61 -8.86
C TRP A 164 7.24 6.21 -10.30
N GLU A 165 6.58 7.07 -11.05
CA GLU A 165 6.32 6.86 -12.47
C GLU A 165 7.63 6.75 -13.28
N ARG A 166 8.64 7.53 -12.92
CA ARG A 166 9.95 7.46 -13.56
C ARG A 166 10.61 6.11 -13.31
N LYS A 167 10.64 5.64 -12.05
CA LYS A 167 11.12 4.29 -11.70
C LYS A 167 10.37 3.22 -12.47
N TRP A 168 9.05 3.34 -12.55
CA TRP A 168 8.22 2.43 -13.34
C TRP A 168 8.60 2.43 -14.83
N LYS A 169 8.77 3.61 -15.43
CA LYS A 169 9.17 3.76 -16.83
C LYS A 169 10.60 3.24 -17.08
N GLU A 170 11.54 3.48 -16.16
CA GLU A 170 12.90 2.94 -16.22
C GLU A 170 12.89 1.40 -16.27
N TRP A 171 12.02 0.78 -15.50
CA TRP A 171 11.89 -0.68 -15.48
C TRP A 171 11.14 -1.22 -16.70
N GLY A 172 10.11 -0.50 -17.19
CA GLY A 172 9.31 -0.89 -18.35
C GLY A 172 10.03 -0.78 -19.68
N ASN A 173 10.97 0.16 -19.81
CA ASN A 173 11.72 0.39 -21.03
C ASN A 173 12.92 -0.57 -21.24
N SER A 174 13.19 -1.47 -20.31
CA SER A 174 14.30 -2.45 -20.44
C SER A 174 14.03 -3.61 -21.43
N GLY A 175 13.11 -3.43 -22.35
CA GLY A 175 12.83 -4.18 -23.58
C GLY A 175 12.89 -5.72 -23.46
N ARG A 176 11.83 -6.36 -23.13
CA ARG A 176 11.50 -7.78 -22.97
C ARG A 176 11.32 -8.22 -21.52
N GLY A 177 10.26 -7.72 -20.91
CA GLY A 177 9.80 -8.16 -19.60
C GLY A 177 10.45 -7.36 -18.48
N TYR A 178 9.59 -6.85 -17.65
CA TYR A 178 9.92 -6.13 -16.43
C TYR A 178 10.94 -6.89 -15.58
N ARG A 179 12.16 -6.41 -15.55
CA ARG A 179 13.14 -6.85 -14.56
C ARG A 179 13.70 -5.62 -13.88
N PRO A 180 13.24 -5.28 -12.66
CA PRO A 180 14.01 -4.40 -11.78
C PRO A 180 15.44 -4.92 -11.78
N LYS A 181 16.42 -4.02 -11.80
CA LYS A 181 17.80 -4.46 -11.54
C LYS A 181 17.75 -5.28 -10.26
N ALA A 182 18.35 -6.47 -10.27
CA ALA A 182 18.39 -7.41 -9.13
C ALA A 182 18.91 -6.80 -7.80
N SER A 183 19.19 -5.51 -7.79
CA SER A 183 19.88 -4.76 -6.74
C SER A 183 19.08 -3.65 -6.08
N GLU A 184 17.73 -3.55 -6.31
CA GLU A 184 16.99 -2.56 -5.53
C GLU A 184 16.92 -3.04 -4.07
N PRO A 185 17.48 -2.28 -3.12
CA PRO A 185 17.52 -2.70 -1.73
C PRO A 185 16.12 -2.68 -1.10
N PHE A 186 15.90 -3.51 -0.10
CA PHE A 186 14.62 -3.52 0.62
C PHE A 186 14.29 -2.16 1.27
N THR A 187 15.29 -1.33 1.57
CA THR A 187 15.13 0.05 2.03
C THR A 187 14.25 0.88 1.11
N PHE A 188 14.37 0.68 -0.22
CA PHE A 188 13.50 1.32 -1.21
C PHE A 188 12.03 0.91 -1.02
N VAL A 189 11.75 -0.39 -0.87
CA VAL A 189 10.39 -0.89 -0.61
C VAL A 189 9.84 -0.35 0.71
N ALA A 190 10.66 -0.34 1.75
CA ALA A 190 10.29 0.18 3.06
C ALA A 190 9.99 1.69 3.01
N ALA A 191 10.79 2.46 2.26
CA ALA A 191 10.53 3.88 2.04
C ALA A 191 9.16 4.12 1.39
N CYS A 192 8.81 3.30 0.39
CA CYS A 192 7.50 3.34 -0.26
C CYS A 192 6.36 3.11 0.73
N TRP A 193 6.43 2.03 1.48
CA TRP A 193 5.39 1.71 2.45
C TRP A 193 5.29 2.75 3.55
N LEU A 194 6.41 3.23 4.08
CA LEU A 194 6.41 4.30 5.09
C LEU A 194 5.84 5.60 4.54
N ALA A 195 6.29 6.04 3.36
CA ALA A 195 5.76 7.22 2.70
C ALA A 195 4.25 7.11 2.49
N ASP A 196 3.78 5.90 2.16
CA ASP A 196 2.37 5.61 2.02
C ASP A 196 1.60 5.64 3.35
N LEU A 197 2.17 5.13 4.41
CA LEU A 197 1.53 5.09 5.72
C LEU A 197 1.43 6.46 6.39
N ILE A 198 2.44 7.32 6.18
CA ILE A 198 2.51 8.65 6.78
C ILE A 198 1.88 9.76 5.94
N SER A 199 1.51 9.49 4.69
CA SER A 199 0.87 10.48 3.82
C SER A 199 -0.47 10.93 4.39
N ALA A 200 -0.65 12.25 4.50
CA ALA A 200 -1.87 12.86 5.02
C ALA A 200 -3.01 12.96 4.00
N HIS A 201 -2.75 12.63 2.74
CA HIS A 201 -3.73 12.78 1.66
C HIS A 201 -4.47 11.47 1.42
N GLU A 202 -5.80 11.56 1.29
CA GLU A 202 -6.58 10.56 0.58
C GLU A 202 -6.01 10.47 -0.84
N ARG A 203 -5.48 9.33 -1.18
CA ARG A 203 -4.82 9.14 -2.46
C ARG A 203 -5.85 8.91 -3.52
N ASP A 204 -5.61 9.58 -4.63
CA ASP A 204 -6.28 9.29 -5.88
C ASP A 204 -6.21 7.76 -6.16
N GLU A 205 -7.30 7.18 -6.65
CA GLU A 205 -7.49 5.75 -6.89
C GLU A 205 -6.43 5.13 -7.84
N ASN A 206 -5.61 5.97 -8.47
CA ASN A 206 -4.50 5.61 -9.34
C ASN A 206 -3.22 5.09 -8.65
N GLY A 207 -3.27 4.75 -7.36
CA GLY A 207 -2.14 4.14 -6.63
C GLY A 207 -1.60 2.82 -7.20
N GLY A 208 -2.18 2.33 -8.30
CA GLY A 208 -1.79 1.10 -8.97
C GLY A 208 -0.32 1.03 -9.39
N SER A 209 0.27 2.14 -9.85
CA SER A 209 1.68 2.16 -10.30
C SER A 209 2.66 1.90 -9.16
N ARG A 210 2.43 2.47 -7.97
CA ARG A 210 3.30 2.27 -6.80
C ARG A 210 3.24 0.85 -6.28
N ASN A 211 2.02 0.31 -6.18
CA ASN A 211 1.82 -1.08 -5.75
C ASN A 211 2.52 -2.08 -6.67
N ALA A 212 2.47 -1.83 -7.98
CA ALA A 212 3.15 -2.64 -8.96
C ALA A 212 4.69 -2.54 -8.82
N VAL A 213 5.23 -1.33 -8.63
CA VAL A 213 6.66 -1.10 -8.40
C VAL A 213 7.15 -1.86 -7.18
N VAL A 214 6.45 -1.74 -6.05
CA VAL A 214 6.79 -2.44 -4.80
C VAL A 214 6.73 -3.95 -4.97
N THR A 215 5.66 -4.47 -5.57
CA THR A 215 5.48 -5.89 -5.80
C THR A 215 6.60 -6.46 -6.69
N MET A 216 6.97 -5.74 -7.74
CA MET A 216 8.07 -6.13 -8.63
C MET A 216 9.43 -6.08 -7.94
N ALA A 217 9.72 -5.03 -7.15
CA ALA A 217 10.96 -4.94 -6.40
C ALA A 217 11.13 -6.15 -5.48
N LEU A 218 10.07 -6.55 -4.77
CA LEU A 218 10.08 -7.74 -3.92
C LEU A 218 10.23 -9.05 -4.70
N GLN A 219 9.57 -9.19 -5.86
CA GLN A 219 9.62 -10.42 -6.65
C GLN A 219 10.98 -10.67 -7.29
N HIS A 220 11.67 -9.61 -7.69
CA HIS A 220 12.85 -9.71 -8.56
C HIS A 220 14.17 -9.43 -7.84
N SER A 221 14.17 -8.84 -6.63
CA SER A 221 15.38 -8.70 -5.83
C SER A 221 15.60 -9.91 -4.91
N ASP A 222 16.86 -10.32 -4.74
CA ASP A 222 17.18 -11.40 -3.80
C ASP A 222 16.95 -10.95 -2.35
N GLU A 223 17.19 -9.70 -2.05
CA GLU A 223 16.90 -9.11 -0.74
C GLU A 223 15.39 -9.08 -0.48
N GLY A 224 14.57 -8.72 -1.48
CA GLY A 224 13.11 -8.78 -1.40
C GLY A 224 12.59 -10.19 -1.15
N LYS A 225 13.17 -11.21 -1.79
CA LYS A 225 12.82 -12.62 -1.55
C LYS A 225 13.17 -13.07 -0.12
N LEU A 226 14.31 -12.64 0.41
CA LEU A 226 14.68 -12.92 1.81
C LEU A 226 13.75 -12.20 2.78
N ALA A 227 13.43 -10.94 2.51
CA ALA A 227 12.48 -10.15 3.29
C ALA A 227 11.08 -10.80 3.31
N ALA A 228 10.62 -11.30 2.15
CA ALA A 228 9.36 -12.02 2.03
C ALA A 228 9.31 -13.33 2.84
N GLN A 229 10.47 -13.87 3.22
CA GLN A 229 10.58 -15.07 4.07
C GLN A 229 10.78 -14.72 5.56
N GLY A 230 10.75 -13.44 5.94
CA GLY A 230 11.12 -13.00 7.29
C GLY A 230 12.59 -13.23 7.61
N LYS A 231 13.45 -13.31 6.58
CA LYS A 231 14.89 -13.56 6.66
C LYS A 231 15.66 -12.34 6.14
N GLY A 232 16.95 -12.30 6.40
CA GLY A 232 17.83 -11.22 5.95
C GLY A 232 18.15 -10.22 7.05
N ALA A 233 18.66 -9.06 6.66
CA ALA A 233 19.23 -8.06 7.55
C ALA A 233 18.23 -7.45 8.55
N TYR A 234 16.95 -7.51 8.24
CA TYR A 234 15.87 -6.85 8.99
C TYR A 234 14.87 -7.83 9.62
N GLY A 235 15.19 -9.14 9.67
CA GLY A 235 14.35 -10.16 10.30
C GLY A 235 12.90 -10.14 9.77
N ASP A 236 11.92 -10.14 10.67
CA ASP A 236 10.49 -10.14 10.37
C ASP A 236 9.86 -8.74 10.18
N VAL A 237 10.65 -7.67 10.35
CA VAL A 237 10.21 -6.27 10.17
C VAL A 237 9.54 -6.03 8.82
N PRO A 238 10.07 -6.55 7.68
CA PRO A 238 9.44 -6.42 6.39
C PRO A 238 8.01 -6.98 6.34
N LEU A 239 7.79 -8.15 6.93
CA LEU A 239 6.47 -8.79 6.95
C LEU A 239 5.47 -7.98 7.78
N LYS A 240 5.90 -7.49 8.94
CA LYS A 240 5.06 -6.68 9.83
C LYS A 240 4.70 -5.34 9.18
N LEU A 241 5.67 -4.68 8.54
CA LEU A 241 5.44 -3.42 7.83
C LEU A 241 4.50 -3.60 6.64
N ALA A 242 4.69 -4.66 5.85
CA ALA A 242 3.81 -5.01 4.74
C ALA A 242 2.37 -5.26 5.22
N LYS A 243 2.20 -5.99 6.32
CA LYS A 243 0.88 -6.25 6.90
C LYS A 243 0.20 -4.96 7.33
N LYS A 244 0.90 -4.09 8.06
CA LYS A 244 0.38 -2.76 8.42
C LYS A 244 -0.02 -1.96 7.18
N TRP A 245 0.81 -1.97 6.14
CA TRP A 245 0.53 -1.28 4.89
C TRP A 245 -0.73 -1.84 4.20
N ILE A 246 -0.87 -3.17 4.10
CA ILE A 246 -2.06 -3.85 3.55
C ILE A 246 -3.32 -3.43 4.32
N ASP A 247 -3.24 -3.35 5.65
CA ASP A 247 -4.37 -3.02 6.52
C ASP A 247 -4.94 -1.60 6.29
N THR A 248 -4.12 -0.70 5.77
CA THR A 248 -4.54 0.68 5.48
C THR A 248 -5.15 0.87 4.10
N ARG A 249 -5.06 -0.12 3.21
CA ARG A 249 -5.59 -0.01 1.83
C ARG A 249 -7.13 0.00 1.83
N ARG A 250 -7.72 0.85 1.00
CA ARG A 250 -9.19 1.04 0.94
C ARG A 250 -9.75 0.99 -0.48
N GLY A 251 -9.04 1.54 -1.46
CA GLY A 251 -9.45 1.56 -2.86
C GLY A 251 -9.38 0.17 -3.51
N TYR A 252 -10.23 -0.08 -4.50
CA TYR A 252 -10.26 -1.38 -5.21
C TYR A 252 -8.88 -1.76 -5.78
N TRP A 253 -8.23 -0.85 -6.50
CA TRP A 253 -6.92 -1.10 -7.10
C TRP A 253 -5.79 -1.20 -6.07
N GLU A 254 -5.88 -0.48 -4.96
CA GLU A 254 -4.96 -0.62 -3.84
C GLU A 254 -5.04 -2.03 -3.22
N LEU A 255 -6.26 -2.53 -3.01
CA LEU A 255 -6.51 -3.86 -2.48
C LEU A 255 -6.09 -4.96 -3.47
N HIS A 256 -6.13 -4.69 -4.79
CA HIS A 256 -5.57 -5.60 -5.79
C HIS A 256 -4.07 -5.78 -5.61
N GLY A 257 -3.33 -4.69 -5.47
CA GLY A 257 -1.90 -4.72 -5.13
C GLY A 257 -1.62 -5.41 -3.80
N ALA A 258 -2.43 -5.13 -2.77
CA ALA A 258 -2.33 -5.76 -1.45
C ALA A 258 -2.54 -7.28 -1.51
N SER A 259 -3.50 -7.78 -2.29
CA SER A 259 -3.72 -9.22 -2.50
C SER A 259 -2.51 -9.89 -3.17
N SER A 260 -1.95 -9.26 -4.21
CA SER A 260 -0.75 -9.75 -4.88
C SER A 260 0.46 -9.80 -3.94
N LEU A 261 0.63 -8.78 -3.10
CA LEU A 261 1.66 -8.69 -2.08
C LEU A 261 1.46 -9.76 -1.00
N GLY A 262 0.23 -9.96 -0.51
CA GLY A 262 -0.10 -10.98 0.51
C GLY A 262 0.29 -12.38 0.06
N ARG A 263 0.00 -12.74 -1.18
CA ARG A 263 0.42 -14.03 -1.78
C ARG A 263 1.93 -14.15 -1.90
N LEU A 264 2.61 -13.09 -2.37
CA LEU A 264 4.06 -13.05 -2.49
C LEU A 264 4.74 -13.29 -1.13
N LEU A 265 4.25 -12.63 -0.09
CA LEU A 265 4.76 -12.72 1.27
C LEU A 265 4.27 -13.98 2.00
N LYS A 266 3.39 -14.78 1.39
CA LYS A 266 2.80 -16.01 1.98
C LYS A 266 2.17 -15.74 3.34
N LEU A 267 1.37 -14.67 3.44
CA LEU A 267 0.74 -14.26 4.71
C LEU A 267 -0.29 -15.27 5.23
N GLY A 268 -0.67 -16.24 4.41
CA GLY A 268 -1.62 -17.30 4.73
C GLY A 268 -3.01 -17.06 4.15
N GLU A 269 -3.80 -18.15 4.09
CA GLU A 269 -5.13 -18.18 3.46
C GLU A 269 -6.10 -17.20 4.13
N ASP A 270 -6.13 -17.15 5.45
CA ASP A 270 -7.07 -16.29 6.17
C ASP A 270 -6.83 -14.79 5.88
N GLU A 271 -5.57 -14.39 5.77
CA GLU A 271 -5.21 -13.01 5.41
C GLU A 271 -5.56 -12.69 3.95
N GLU A 272 -5.30 -13.62 3.04
CA GLU A 272 -5.67 -13.46 1.63
C GLU A 272 -7.20 -13.34 1.48
N VAL A 273 -7.96 -14.17 2.16
CA VAL A 273 -9.44 -14.11 2.17
C VAL A 273 -9.92 -12.78 2.73
N ARG A 274 -9.34 -12.28 3.81
CA ARG A 274 -9.68 -10.97 4.40
C ARG A 274 -9.47 -9.83 3.41
N ILE A 275 -8.39 -9.87 2.64
CA ILE A 275 -8.12 -8.86 1.61
C ILE A 275 -9.14 -8.98 0.47
N LEU A 276 -9.42 -10.21 0.01
CA LEU A 276 -10.38 -10.47 -1.06
C LEU A 276 -11.80 -10.06 -0.66
N GLU A 277 -12.21 -10.30 0.57
CA GLU A 277 -13.51 -9.86 1.09
C GLU A 277 -13.66 -8.33 0.99
N ARG A 278 -12.66 -7.58 1.43
CA ARG A 278 -12.65 -6.10 1.30
C ARG A 278 -12.69 -5.65 -0.15
N ARG A 279 -12.05 -6.38 -1.08
CA ARG A 279 -12.13 -6.09 -2.52
C ARG A 279 -13.52 -6.34 -3.07
N ILE A 280 -14.17 -7.44 -2.65
CA ILE A 280 -15.55 -7.74 -3.03
C ILE A 280 -16.49 -6.62 -2.56
N ASP A 281 -16.32 -6.14 -1.32
CA ASP A 281 -17.11 -5.01 -0.80
C ASP A 281 -16.98 -3.79 -1.73
N ARG A 282 -15.75 -3.42 -2.08
CA ARG A 282 -15.49 -2.28 -2.95
C ARG A 282 -15.99 -2.48 -4.37
N ALA A 283 -15.83 -3.66 -4.93
CA ALA A 283 -16.34 -3.98 -6.26
C ALA A 283 -17.87 -3.83 -6.30
N LEU A 284 -18.57 -4.36 -5.31
CA LEU A 284 -20.03 -4.31 -5.24
C LEU A 284 -20.57 -2.89 -4.95
N GLU A 285 -19.84 -2.08 -4.17
CA GLU A 285 -20.19 -0.68 -3.89
C GLU A 285 -19.98 0.22 -5.11
N GLY A 286 -18.84 0.07 -5.81
CA GLY A 286 -18.40 0.97 -6.88
C GLY A 286 -18.78 0.50 -8.29
N GLY A 287 -19.21 -0.74 -8.47
CA GLY A 287 -19.41 -1.34 -9.79
C GLY A 287 -18.10 -1.52 -10.58
N GLU A 288 -16.95 -1.47 -9.89
CA GLU A 288 -15.61 -1.57 -10.47
C GLU A 288 -15.06 -3.00 -10.36
N GLY A 289 -14.28 -3.41 -11.37
CA GLY A 289 -13.58 -4.70 -11.34
C GLY A 289 -14.09 -5.70 -12.35
N HIS A 290 -13.60 -6.95 -12.26
CA HIS A 290 -13.84 -8.00 -13.25
C HIS A 290 -14.28 -9.34 -12.64
N ALA A 291 -14.80 -9.35 -11.40
CA ALA A 291 -15.10 -10.56 -10.61
C ALA A 291 -13.89 -11.52 -10.47
N THR A 292 -12.68 -10.99 -10.61
CA THR A 292 -11.44 -11.77 -10.44
C THR A 292 -11.26 -12.31 -9.01
N GLU A 293 -11.95 -11.70 -8.04
CA GLU A 293 -12.02 -12.13 -6.65
C GLU A 293 -12.64 -13.51 -6.52
N ALA A 294 -13.71 -13.77 -7.28
CA ALA A 294 -14.34 -15.08 -7.32
C ALA A 294 -13.37 -16.16 -7.81
N ALA A 295 -12.60 -15.86 -8.88
CA ALA A 295 -11.56 -16.76 -9.37
C ALA A 295 -10.43 -16.96 -8.35
N GLN A 296 -9.96 -15.90 -7.69
CA GLN A 296 -8.93 -16.00 -6.66
C GLN A 296 -9.37 -16.82 -5.45
N LEU A 297 -10.61 -16.65 -4.99
CA LEU A 297 -11.19 -17.48 -3.93
C LEU A 297 -11.31 -18.95 -4.36
N ALA A 298 -11.72 -19.21 -5.61
CA ALA A 298 -11.78 -20.56 -6.14
C ALA A 298 -10.39 -21.22 -6.22
N MET A 299 -9.34 -20.46 -6.60
CA MET A 299 -7.96 -20.95 -6.64
C MET A 299 -7.42 -21.37 -5.27
N LEU A 300 -7.98 -20.87 -4.16
CA LEU A 300 -7.64 -21.34 -2.81
C LEU A 300 -8.13 -22.79 -2.58
N GLY A 301 -9.04 -23.29 -3.40
CA GLY A 301 -9.51 -24.68 -3.39
C GLY A 301 -10.33 -25.05 -2.16
N ASN A 302 -10.94 -24.07 -1.48
CA ASN A 302 -11.66 -24.32 -0.24
C ASN A 302 -13.14 -23.95 -0.37
N PRO A 303 -14.08 -24.91 -0.38
CA PRO A 303 -15.52 -24.65 -0.51
C PRO A 303 -16.11 -23.71 0.56
N LYS A 304 -15.43 -23.52 1.70
CA LYS A 304 -15.88 -22.54 2.73
C LYS A 304 -15.98 -21.10 2.19
N HIS A 305 -15.32 -20.80 1.05
CA HIS A 305 -15.34 -19.47 0.42
C HIS A 305 -16.55 -19.25 -0.51
N ILE A 306 -17.35 -20.26 -0.79
CA ILE A 306 -18.56 -20.15 -1.62
C ILE A 306 -19.49 -19.02 -1.16
N PRO A 307 -19.75 -18.79 0.14
CA PRO A 307 -20.59 -17.69 0.57
C PRO A 307 -20.06 -16.31 0.15
N LEU A 308 -18.75 -16.11 0.10
CA LEU A 308 -18.13 -14.86 -0.39
C LEU A 308 -18.29 -14.72 -1.90
N ILE A 309 -18.05 -15.80 -2.66
CA ILE A 309 -18.23 -15.80 -4.12
C ILE A 309 -19.69 -15.51 -4.50
N LYS A 310 -20.65 -16.07 -3.78
CA LYS A 310 -22.10 -15.87 -4.00
C LYS A 310 -22.56 -14.42 -3.82
N ARG A 311 -21.78 -13.55 -3.20
CA ARG A 311 -22.13 -12.14 -3.09
C ARG A 311 -22.23 -11.44 -4.45
N PHE A 312 -21.64 -12.01 -5.50
CA PHE A 312 -21.79 -11.54 -6.89
C PHE A 312 -23.04 -12.07 -7.60
N PHE A 313 -23.80 -13.00 -7.03
CA PHE A 313 -24.92 -13.66 -7.74
C PHE A 313 -26.04 -12.71 -8.19
N ASP A 314 -26.22 -11.61 -7.45
CA ASP A 314 -27.23 -10.61 -7.80
C ASP A 314 -26.67 -9.49 -8.72
N SER A 315 -25.36 -9.53 -9.03
CA SER A 315 -24.71 -8.51 -9.83
C SER A 315 -24.89 -8.77 -11.32
N GLN A 316 -25.48 -7.79 -12.01
CA GLN A 316 -25.59 -7.76 -13.47
C GLN A 316 -24.49 -6.93 -14.14
N VAL A 317 -23.49 -6.48 -13.36
CA VAL A 317 -22.35 -5.75 -13.90
C VAL A 317 -21.61 -6.61 -14.90
N VAL A 318 -21.32 -6.05 -16.06
CA VAL A 318 -20.62 -6.74 -17.14
C VAL A 318 -19.12 -6.76 -16.82
N ALA A 319 -18.60 -7.97 -16.57
CA ALA A 319 -17.17 -8.19 -16.34
C ALA A 319 -16.36 -8.04 -17.64
N HIS A 320 -16.88 -8.62 -18.71
CA HIS A 320 -16.30 -8.59 -20.05
C HIS A 320 -17.38 -8.26 -21.06
N PRO A 321 -17.34 -7.08 -21.71
CA PRO A 321 -18.30 -6.74 -22.74
C PRO A 321 -18.08 -7.60 -23.98
N GLU A 322 -19.13 -7.74 -24.75
CA GLU A 322 -19.07 -8.38 -26.06
C GLU A 322 -18.09 -7.61 -26.98
N VAL A 323 -17.04 -8.29 -27.46
CA VAL A 323 -16.07 -7.72 -28.41
C VAL A 323 -15.82 -8.73 -29.52
N GLY A 324 -16.35 -8.48 -30.69
CA GLY A 324 -16.30 -9.40 -31.84
C GLY A 324 -17.04 -10.69 -31.50
N ASP A 325 -16.36 -11.84 -31.54
CA ASP A 325 -16.94 -13.16 -31.24
C ASP A 325 -17.00 -13.48 -29.73
N ARG A 326 -16.51 -12.57 -28.85
CA ARG A 326 -16.55 -12.77 -27.41
C ARG A 326 -17.90 -12.33 -26.85
N MET A 327 -18.52 -13.24 -26.11
CA MET A 327 -19.82 -13.01 -25.48
C MET A 327 -19.70 -12.19 -24.21
N GLU A 328 -20.76 -11.47 -23.88
CA GLU A 328 -20.87 -10.75 -22.61
C GLU A 328 -20.81 -11.72 -21.42
N ILE A 329 -19.94 -11.42 -20.46
CA ILE A 329 -19.83 -12.15 -19.19
C ILE A 329 -20.24 -11.20 -18.07
N GLN A 330 -21.28 -11.56 -17.32
CA GLN A 330 -21.69 -10.81 -16.14
C GLN A 330 -20.96 -11.34 -14.89
N TRP A 331 -20.79 -10.49 -13.86
CA TRP A 331 -20.13 -10.93 -12.61
C TRP A 331 -20.81 -12.14 -11.99
N ARG A 332 -22.13 -12.22 -12.03
CA ARG A 332 -22.89 -13.39 -11.54
C ARG A 332 -22.54 -14.68 -12.29
N ASP A 333 -22.30 -14.61 -13.59
CA ASP A 333 -21.94 -15.78 -14.41
C ASP A 333 -20.57 -16.29 -14.01
N ALA A 334 -19.59 -15.38 -13.91
CA ALA A 334 -18.26 -15.70 -13.44
C ALA A 334 -18.27 -16.31 -12.03
N ALA A 335 -19.06 -15.75 -11.11
CA ALA A 335 -19.18 -16.25 -9.75
C ALA A 335 -19.81 -17.64 -9.69
N LEU A 336 -20.89 -17.89 -10.46
CA LEU A 336 -21.51 -19.21 -10.53
C LEU A 336 -20.54 -20.26 -11.08
N ALA A 337 -19.82 -19.94 -12.17
CA ALA A 337 -18.82 -20.85 -12.73
C ALA A 337 -17.75 -21.20 -11.69
N MET A 338 -17.29 -20.22 -10.89
CA MET A 338 -16.30 -20.46 -9.84
C MET A 338 -16.84 -21.32 -8.70
N CYS A 339 -18.10 -21.19 -8.33
CA CYS A 339 -18.74 -22.09 -7.35
C CYS A 339 -18.82 -23.55 -7.88
N VAL A 340 -19.18 -23.71 -9.16
CA VAL A 340 -19.24 -25.02 -9.84
C VAL A 340 -17.85 -25.66 -9.89
N VAL A 341 -16.82 -24.90 -10.31
CA VAL A 341 -15.41 -25.36 -10.37
C VAL A 341 -14.89 -25.73 -8.98
N LEU A 342 -15.17 -24.90 -7.96
CA LEU A 342 -14.69 -25.12 -6.59
C LEU A 342 -15.29 -26.36 -5.93
N THR A 343 -16.46 -26.77 -6.40
CA THR A 343 -17.13 -28.02 -5.95
C THR A 343 -16.87 -29.22 -6.85
N ASP A 344 -15.86 -29.08 -7.74
CA ASP A 344 -15.39 -30.11 -8.67
C ASP A 344 -16.47 -30.63 -9.64
N GLN A 345 -17.41 -29.76 -9.99
CA GLN A 345 -18.42 -30.04 -10.98
C GLN A 345 -17.97 -29.53 -12.37
N ASP A 346 -18.62 -30.05 -13.43
CA ASP A 346 -18.35 -29.61 -14.79
C ASP A 346 -19.24 -28.40 -15.15
N PRO A 347 -18.67 -27.22 -15.45
CA PRO A 347 -19.44 -26.05 -15.88
C PRO A 347 -20.31 -26.32 -17.14
N ALA A 348 -19.87 -27.20 -18.04
CA ALA A 348 -20.67 -27.59 -19.22
C ALA A 348 -22.03 -28.21 -18.84
N GLU A 349 -22.10 -28.95 -17.74
CA GLU A 349 -23.36 -29.49 -17.25
C GLU A 349 -24.36 -28.44 -16.74
N TYR A 350 -23.86 -27.21 -16.48
CA TYR A 350 -24.64 -26.04 -16.12
C TYR A 350 -25.00 -25.17 -17.33
N GLY A 351 -24.65 -25.65 -18.54
CA GLY A 351 -24.96 -24.90 -19.79
C GLY A 351 -24.00 -23.79 -20.08
N PHE A 352 -22.85 -23.72 -19.38
CA PHE A 352 -21.78 -22.76 -19.74
C PHE A 352 -21.15 -23.20 -21.07
N ASP A 353 -20.99 -22.21 -21.95
CA ASP A 353 -20.04 -22.26 -23.04
C ASP A 353 -18.66 -21.83 -22.53
N MET A 354 -17.59 -22.25 -23.22
CA MET A 354 -16.21 -21.97 -22.82
C MET A 354 -15.43 -21.40 -23.99
N GLN A 355 -14.60 -20.37 -23.74
CA GLN A 355 -13.70 -19.83 -24.76
C GLN A 355 -12.62 -20.84 -25.17
N TYR A 356 -12.14 -21.62 -24.21
CA TYR A 356 -11.15 -22.70 -24.43
C TYR A 356 -11.39 -23.81 -23.40
N ARG A 357 -10.91 -25.00 -23.76
CA ARG A 357 -10.99 -26.15 -22.84
C ARG A 357 -9.87 -26.04 -21.79
N PRO A 358 -10.20 -25.79 -20.51
CA PRO A 358 -9.18 -25.66 -19.48
C PRO A 358 -8.50 -27.02 -19.22
N LYS A 359 -7.27 -26.98 -18.68
CA LYS A 359 -6.63 -28.17 -18.12
C LYS A 359 -7.40 -28.66 -16.90
N ALA A 360 -7.12 -29.90 -16.49
CA ALA A 360 -7.83 -30.51 -15.34
C ALA A 360 -7.47 -29.90 -13.98
N ASP A 361 -6.36 -29.13 -13.90
CA ASP A 361 -5.94 -28.50 -12.66
C ASP A 361 -6.85 -27.32 -12.28
N LEU A 362 -7.01 -27.11 -10.99
CA LEU A 362 -7.89 -26.05 -10.44
C LEU A 362 -7.52 -24.65 -10.94
N PHE A 363 -6.24 -24.36 -11.07
CA PHE A 363 -5.77 -23.04 -11.52
C PHE A 363 -6.24 -22.72 -12.94
N SER A 364 -6.13 -23.70 -13.87
CA SER A 364 -6.61 -23.53 -15.26
C SER A 364 -8.14 -23.46 -15.34
N ARG A 365 -8.86 -24.16 -14.43
CA ARG A 365 -10.32 -24.13 -14.36
C ARG A 365 -10.87 -22.87 -13.70
N ALA A 366 -10.12 -22.24 -12.81
CA ALA A 366 -10.56 -21.05 -12.09
C ALA A 366 -10.30 -19.73 -12.86
N ASP A 367 -10.44 -19.77 -14.18
CA ASP A 367 -10.44 -18.58 -15.03
C ASP A 367 -11.87 -18.08 -15.25
N SER A 368 -12.26 -17.05 -14.51
CA SER A 368 -13.62 -16.49 -14.57
C SER A 368 -14.00 -15.91 -15.94
N SER A 369 -13.02 -15.57 -16.77
CA SER A 369 -13.23 -15.02 -18.11
C SER A 369 -13.48 -16.11 -19.16
N ASN A 370 -13.31 -17.39 -18.82
CA ASN A 370 -13.48 -18.50 -19.75
C ASN A 370 -14.93 -18.95 -19.91
N TYR A 371 -15.84 -18.60 -18.99
CA TYR A 371 -17.19 -19.16 -18.90
C TYR A 371 -18.25 -18.11 -19.18
N PHE A 372 -19.18 -18.43 -20.12
CA PHE A 372 -20.25 -17.52 -20.53
C PHE A 372 -21.50 -18.30 -20.98
N PHE A 373 -22.61 -17.62 -21.14
CA PHE A 373 -23.82 -18.20 -21.73
C PHE A 373 -24.03 -17.66 -23.13
N LYS A 374 -24.26 -18.57 -24.10
CA LYS A 374 -24.58 -18.23 -25.48
C LYS A 374 -25.91 -18.86 -25.86
N GLY A 375 -26.78 -18.09 -26.53
CA GLY A 375 -27.98 -18.64 -27.13
C GLY A 375 -27.64 -19.59 -28.27
N ASP A 376 -28.45 -20.68 -28.41
CA ASP A 376 -28.26 -21.76 -29.41
C ASP A 376 -29.42 -21.90 -30.39
N GLY A 377 -30.30 -20.92 -30.45
CA GLY A 377 -31.52 -20.92 -31.28
C GLY A 377 -32.69 -21.68 -30.66
N LYS A 378 -32.45 -22.51 -29.63
CA LYS A 378 -33.48 -23.14 -28.81
C LYS A 378 -33.72 -22.40 -27.52
N GLN A 379 -32.64 -21.91 -26.91
CA GLN A 379 -32.65 -21.13 -25.69
C GLN A 379 -31.82 -19.86 -25.88
N THR A 380 -32.26 -18.79 -25.23
CA THR A 380 -31.50 -17.55 -25.10
C THR A 380 -30.38 -17.73 -24.05
N ALA A 381 -29.41 -16.83 -24.02
CA ALA A 381 -28.39 -16.80 -22.97
C ALA A 381 -29.02 -16.65 -21.57
N ASP A 382 -30.07 -15.83 -21.44
CA ASP A 382 -30.76 -15.60 -20.17
C ASP A 382 -31.54 -16.82 -19.69
N GLU A 383 -32.17 -17.57 -20.60
CA GLU A 383 -32.84 -18.84 -20.23
C GLU A 383 -31.84 -19.87 -19.75
N LYS A 384 -30.69 -20.02 -20.43
CA LYS A 384 -29.61 -20.92 -19.97
C LYS A 384 -29.07 -20.48 -18.62
N ARG A 385 -28.85 -19.17 -18.43
CA ARG A 385 -28.39 -18.60 -17.14
C ARG A 385 -29.37 -18.94 -16.02
N THR A 386 -30.65 -18.70 -16.22
CA THR A 386 -31.70 -18.99 -15.22
C THR A 386 -31.67 -20.47 -14.84
N ALA A 387 -31.65 -21.37 -15.82
CA ALA A 387 -31.60 -22.80 -15.58
C ALA A 387 -30.34 -23.23 -14.81
N ALA A 388 -29.19 -22.60 -15.09
CA ALA A 388 -27.93 -22.84 -14.37
C ALA A 388 -28.00 -22.44 -12.88
N PHE A 389 -28.57 -21.27 -12.58
CA PHE A 389 -28.75 -20.83 -11.18
C PHE A 389 -29.75 -21.71 -10.44
N GLU A 390 -30.85 -22.14 -11.07
CA GLU A 390 -31.82 -23.08 -10.49
C GLU A 390 -31.14 -24.44 -10.20
N LYS A 391 -30.38 -24.98 -11.15
CA LYS A 391 -29.60 -26.20 -10.98
C LYS A 391 -28.63 -26.10 -9.80
N TRP A 392 -27.90 -24.99 -9.72
CA TRP A 392 -26.98 -24.72 -8.59
C TRP A 392 -27.71 -24.70 -7.26
N ALA A 393 -28.83 -23.97 -7.16
CA ALA A 393 -29.60 -23.85 -5.94
C ALA A 393 -30.11 -25.25 -5.46
N GLY A 394 -30.56 -26.10 -6.40
CA GLY A 394 -30.92 -27.47 -6.12
C GLY A 394 -29.77 -28.33 -5.61
N TRP A 395 -28.61 -28.22 -6.26
CA TRP A 395 -27.41 -28.96 -5.84
C TRP A 395 -26.89 -28.46 -4.47
N GLU A 396 -26.83 -27.16 -4.25
CA GLU A 396 -26.38 -26.57 -2.99
C GLU A 396 -27.24 -27.02 -1.82
N LYS A 397 -28.57 -27.03 -2.00
CA LYS A 397 -29.52 -27.50 -0.99
C LYS A 397 -29.28 -28.99 -0.65
N ALA A 398 -29.05 -29.82 -1.66
CA ALA A 398 -28.79 -31.23 -1.49
C ALA A 398 -27.42 -31.55 -0.85
N ASN A 399 -26.44 -30.62 -0.99
CA ASN A 399 -25.06 -30.82 -0.54
C ASN A 399 -24.65 -29.87 0.60
N ALA A 400 -25.58 -29.20 1.26
CA ALA A 400 -25.30 -28.22 2.32
C ALA A 400 -24.40 -28.76 3.45
N GLY A 401 -24.47 -30.05 3.74
CA GLY A 401 -23.58 -30.70 4.71
C GLY A 401 -22.13 -30.82 4.24
N LYS A 402 -21.90 -31.02 2.94
CA LYS A 402 -20.54 -31.12 2.37
C LYS A 402 -19.84 -29.77 2.31
N LEU A 403 -20.57 -28.68 2.10
CA LEU A 403 -20.03 -27.34 2.05
C LEU A 403 -19.57 -26.83 3.43
N LYS A 404 -20.06 -27.42 4.50
CA LYS A 404 -19.65 -27.14 5.89
C LYS A 404 -18.49 -28.04 6.35
N ALA A 405 -18.12 -29.04 5.60
CA ALA A 405 -17.04 -29.97 5.95
C ALA A 405 -15.67 -29.30 5.79
N LYS A 406 -14.76 -29.66 6.70
CA LYS A 406 -13.36 -29.21 6.63
C LYS A 406 -12.74 -29.69 5.30
N PRO A 407 -11.98 -28.86 4.59
CA PRO A 407 -11.33 -29.27 3.35
C PRO A 407 -10.42 -30.48 3.60
N PRO A 408 -10.20 -31.33 2.60
CA PRO A 408 -9.27 -32.45 2.71
C PRO A 408 -7.87 -31.90 2.98
N GLU A 409 -7.14 -32.48 3.93
CA GLU A 409 -5.75 -32.17 4.18
C GLU A 409 -4.95 -32.33 2.89
N LYS A 410 -4.30 -31.25 2.45
CA LYS A 410 -3.40 -31.30 1.29
C LYS A 410 -2.28 -32.29 1.61
N LYS A 411 -2.24 -33.42 0.90
CA LYS A 411 -1.10 -34.33 0.91
C LYS A 411 0.10 -33.75 0.20
#